data_dcb1ac13468be52e4608a77181b6145f
#
_entry.id   dcb1ac13468be52e4608a77181b6145f
#
_cell.length_a   1.000
_cell.length_b   1.000
_cell.length_c   1.000
_cell.angle_alpha   90.00
_cell.angle_beta   90.00
_cell.angle_gamma   90.00
#
_symmetry.space_group_name_H-M   'P 1'
#
loop_
_entity.id
_entity.type
_entity.pdbx_description
1 polymer ?
#
loop_
_entity_poly.entity_id
_entity_poly.type
_entity_poly.pdbx_seq_one_letter_code
_entity_poly.pdbx_strand_id
1 'polypeptide(L)'
;SWHIAKGEAGGVDLSGLAVGIAGYYDDNEPGSPWRVTIYVDENAGDDQFESLGEIFRGDAGRNMYFTGNFSEILAVKRARIVLDHTAGEERIQIGKIAGAETVRNVDFDGTVTCGITGSDHPGQESASNLYCKHGPLNWDYKERCGFATEFAYFS
;
A
#
# COMPACT_ATOMS: atom_id res chain seq x y z
N SER A 1 2.22 0.36 0.36
CA SER A 1 3.05 -0.87 0.42
C SER A 1 3.56 -1.07 1.83
N TRP A 2 3.81 -2.29 2.21
CA TRP A 2 4.28 -2.72 3.53
C TRP A 2 5.51 -3.60 3.37
N HIS A 3 6.50 -3.39 4.22
CA HIS A 3 7.60 -4.32 4.45
C HIS A 3 7.40 -4.93 5.84
N ILE A 4 7.38 -6.24 5.90
CA ILE A 4 7.17 -7.01 7.14
C ILE A 4 8.53 -7.29 7.77
N ALA A 5 8.97 -6.44 8.68
CA ALA A 5 10.25 -6.63 9.36
C ALA A 5 10.26 -7.92 10.19
N LYS A 6 9.12 -8.23 10.84
CA LYS A 6 8.90 -9.46 11.60
C LYS A 6 7.41 -9.80 11.58
N GLY A 7 7.06 -11.04 11.24
CA GLY A 7 5.67 -11.47 11.21
C GLY A 7 5.52 -12.97 11.10
N GLU A 8 4.43 -13.49 11.67
CA GLU A 8 4.03 -14.89 11.59
C GLU A 8 2.50 -14.96 11.49
N ALA A 9 1.98 -15.86 10.70
CA ALA A 9 0.56 -16.17 10.65
C ALA A 9 0.35 -17.68 10.55
N GLY A 10 -0.38 -18.27 11.49
CA GLY A 10 -0.68 -19.71 11.48
C GLY A 10 0.56 -20.63 11.47
N GLY A 11 1.69 -20.19 12.02
CA GLY A 11 2.96 -20.91 11.99
C GLY A 11 3.81 -20.65 10.72
N VAL A 12 3.33 -19.79 9.81
CA VAL A 12 4.06 -19.40 8.60
C VAL A 12 4.83 -18.12 8.87
N ASP A 13 6.17 -18.16 8.76
CA ASP A 13 7.01 -16.95 8.89
C ASP A 13 6.84 -16.06 7.66
N LEU A 14 6.50 -14.79 7.89
CA LEU A 14 6.26 -13.77 6.87
C LEU A 14 7.35 -12.70 6.87
N SER A 15 8.37 -12.86 7.72
CA SER A 15 9.42 -11.87 7.92
C SER A 15 10.22 -11.61 6.64
N GLY A 16 10.56 -10.36 6.39
CA GLY A 16 11.33 -9.92 5.24
C GLY A 16 10.55 -9.81 3.92
N LEU A 17 9.27 -10.21 3.92
CA LEU A 17 8.42 -10.09 2.73
C LEU A 17 7.78 -8.70 2.63
N ALA A 18 7.32 -8.38 1.43
CA ALA A 18 6.61 -7.13 1.17
C ALA A 18 5.25 -7.38 0.53
N VAL A 19 4.32 -6.46 0.79
CA VAL A 19 3.01 -6.42 0.14
C VAL A 19 2.73 -5.02 -0.37
N GLY A 20 2.16 -4.92 -1.56
CA GLY A 20 1.69 -3.67 -2.14
C GLY A 20 0.22 -3.75 -2.51
N ILE A 21 -0.47 -2.64 -2.43
CA ILE A 21 -1.84 -2.52 -2.93
C ILE A 21 -1.89 -1.33 -3.88
N ALA A 22 -2.46 -1.56 -5.06
CA ALA A 22 -2.86 -0.49 -5.95
C ALA A 22 -4.37 -0.55 -6.12
N GLY A 23 -5.01 0.61 -6.10
CA GLY A 23 -6.46 0.69 -6.19
C GLY A 23 -6.93 2.01 -6.75
N TYR A 24 -8.21 2.08 -7.02
CA TYR A 24 -8.93 3.29 -7.37
C TYR A 24 -10.34 3.26 -6.78
N TYR A 25 -10.92 4.40 -6.66
CA TYR A 25 -12.33 4.59 -6.32
C TYR A 25 -12.93 5.62 -7.27
N ASP A 26 -14.25 5.56 -7.40
CA ASP A 26 -15.01 6.54 -8.17
C ASP A 26 -15.86 7.38 -7.22
N ASP A 27 -15.56 8.68 -7.14
CA ASP A 27 -16.28 9.61 -6.28
C ASP A 27 -17.74 9.81 -6.71
N ASN A 28 -18.10 9.40 -7.92
CA ASN A 28 -19.47 9.47 -8.42
C ASN A 28 -20.32 8.25 -7.99
N GLU A 29 -19.67 7.18 -7.50
CA GLU A 29 -20.38 6.04 -6.97
C GLU A 29 -20.71 6.25 -5.47
N PRO A 30 -21.94 5.95 -5.02
CA PRO A 30 -22.29 6.04 -3.61
C PRO A 30 -21.36 5.18 -2.74
N GLY A 31 -20.78 5.80 -1.68
CA GLY A 31 -19.87 5.13 -0.77
C GLY A 31 -18.42 5.04 -1.26
N SER A 32 -18.10 5.66 -2.41
CA SER A 32 -16.75 5.69 -2.98
C SER A 32 -16.04 4.32 -2.90
N PRO A 33 -16.60 3.27 -3.54
CA PRO A 33 -16.13 1.91 -3.37
C PRO A 33 -14.71 1.74 -3.94
N TRP A 34 -13.83 1.13 -3.15
CA TRP A 34 -12.45 0.89 -3.56
C TRP A 34 -12.32 -0.44 -4.29
N ARG A 35 -11.76 -0.40 -5.49
CA ARG A 35 -11.38 -1.59 -6.28
C ARG A 35 -9.87 -1.71 -6.26
N VAL A 36 -9.35 -2.87 -5.80
CA VAL A 36 -7.92 -3.01 -5.52
C VAL A 36 -7.33 -4.28 -6.14
N THR A 37 -6.04 -4.20 -6.43
CA THR A 37 -5.19 -5.38 -6.66
C THR A 37 -4.14 -5.44 -5.57
N ILE A 38 -4.02 -6.61 -4.95
CA ILE A 38 -3.02 -6.92 -3.93
C ILE A 38 -1.83 -7.58 -4.62
N TYR A 39 -0.63 -7.10 -4.33
CA TYR A 39 0.62 -7.67 -4.81
C TYR A 39 1.41 -8.21 -3.63
N VAL A 40 1.76 -9.47 -3.68
CA VAL A 40 2.61 -10.14 -2.70
C VAL A 40 3.99 -10.31 -3.30
N ASP A 41 5.01 -10.18 -2.47
CA ASP A 41 6.40 -10.35 -2.87
C ASP A 41 6.62 -11.63 -3.70
N GLU A 42 7.33 -11.52 -4.81
CA GLU A 42 7.63 -12.67 -5.68
C GLU A 42 8.46 -13.76 -5.00
N ASN A 43 9.20 -13.41 -3.94
CA ASN A 43 10.00 -14.34 -3.15
C ASN A 43 9.18 -15.14 -2.13
N ALA A 44 7.90 -14.81 -1.93
CA ALA A 44 7.02 -15.56 -1.03
C ALA A 44 6.82 -17.00 -1.51
N GLY A 45 6.97 -17.99 -0.64
CA GLY A 45 6.52 -19.35 -0.88
C GLY A 45 4.98 -19.43 -1.02
N ASP A 46 4.44 -20.58 -1.38
CA ASP A 46 2.99 -20.71 -1.61
C ASP A 46 2.19 -20.48 -0.32
N ASP A 47 2.60 -21.05 0.81
CA ASP A 47 1.93 -20.84 2.10
C ASP A 47 2.01 -19.38 2.55
N GLN A 48 3.15 -18.72 2.32
CA GLN A 48 3.34 -17.31 2.63
C GLN A 48 2.46 -16.42 1.73
N PHE A 49 2.36 -16.75 0.45
CA PHE A 49 1.51 -16.03 -0.50
C PHE A 49 0.04 -16.14 -0.10
N GLU A 50 -0.42 -17.33 0.28
CA GLU A 50 -1.78 -17.56 0.72
C GLU A 50 -2.08 -16.80 2.00
N SER A 51 -1.23 -16.94 3.03
CA SER A 51 -1.36 -16.24 4.31
C SER A 51 -1.40 -14.71 4.14
N LEU A 52 -0.49 -14.15 3.34
CA LEU A 52 -0.51 -12.70 3.06
C LEU A 52 -1.74 -12.29 2.27
N GLY A 53 -2.17 -13.12 1.32
CA GLY A 53 -3.41 -12.88 0.59
C GLY A 53 -4.62 -12.82 1.52
N GLU A 54 -4.75 -13.74 2.46
CA GLU A 54 -5.84 -13.75 3.45
C GLU A 54 -5.82 -12.53 4.37
N ILE A 55 -4.63 -12.18 4.91
CA ILE A 55 -4.46 -11.01 5.78
C ILE A 55 -4.90 -9.74 5.05
N PHE A 56 -4.40 -9.53 3.84
CA PHE A 56 -4.64 -8.30 3.09
C PHE A 56 -6.01 -8.25 2.39
N ARG A 57 -6.72 -9.37 2.26
CA ARG A 57 -8.14 -9.40 1.92
C ARG A 57 -9.05 -9.13 3.12
N GLY A 58 -8.54 -9.24 4.35
CA GLY A 58 -9.31 -9.14 5.57
C GLY A 58 -9.96 -10.45 5.99
N ASP A 59 -9.58 -11.58 5.42
CA ASP A 59 -10.14 -12.90 5.70
C ASP A 59 -9.53 -13.55 6.96
N ALA A 60 -8.37 -13.06 7.42
CA ALA A 60 -7.63 -13.59 8.56
C ALA A 60 -8.12 -13.09 9.94
N GLY A 61 -9.37 -12.71 10.08
CA GLY A 61 -10.06 -12.45 11.35
C GLY A 61 -10.13 -10.99 11.78
N ARG A 62 -9.07 -10.20 11.80
CA ARG A 62 -9.13 -8.76 12.02
C ARG A 62 -8.77 -8.02 10.74
N ASN A 63 -9.65 -7.14 10.33
CA ASN A 63 -9.37 -6.29 9.17
C ASN A 63 -8.23 -5.33 9.51
N MET A 64 -7.25 -5.24 8.65
CA MET A 64 -6.35 -4.09 8.65
C MET A 64 -7.21 -2.83 8.44
N TYR A 65 -6.80 -1.73 9.04
CA TYR A 65 -7.58 -0.48 9.13
C TYR A 65 -8.25 -0.03 7.82
N PHE A 66 -7.65 -0.30 6.68
CA PHE A 66 -8.16 0.14 5.37
C PHE A 66 -8.88 -0.95 4.57
N THR A 67 -8.79 -2.24 4.94
CA THR A 67 -9.43 -3.32 4.15
C THR A 67 -10.95 -3.26 4.20
N GLY A 68 -11.52 -2.67 5.23
CA GLY A 68 -12.96 -2.44 5.34
C GLY A 68 -13.54 -1.52 4.25
N ASN A 69 -12.69 -0.78 3.54
CA ASN A 69 -13.11 0.10 2.44
C ASN A 69 -13.07 -0.59 1.06
N PHE A 70 -12.57 -1.82 0.98
CA PHE A 70 -12.52 -2.54 -0.28
C PHE A 70 -13.93 -3.04 -0.65
N SER A 71 -14.39 -2.66 -1.83
CA SER A 71 -15.63 -3.17 -2.41
C SER A 71 -15.38 -4.34 -3.34
N GLU A 72 -14.20 -4.37 -3.97
CA GLU A 72 -13.82 -5.40 -4.93
C GLU A 72 -12.31 -5.63 -4.91
N ILE A 73 -11.91 -6.88 -4.75
CA ILE A 73 -10.52 -7.30 -4.92
C ILE A 73 -10.40 -7.89 -6.32
N LEU A 74 -9.79 -7.14 -7.22
CA LEU A 74 -9.64 -7.50 -8.63
C LEU A 74 -8.72 -8.70 -8.80
N ALA A 75 -7.66 -8.77 -8.01
CA ALA A 75 -6.72 -9.88 -8.02
C ALA A 75 -5.77 -9.85 -6.80
N VAL A 76 -5.20 -11.03 -6.48
CA VAL A 76 -3.98 -11.16 -5.67
C VAL A 76 -2.91 -11.74 -6.58
N LYS A 77 -1.76 -11.09 -6.68
CA LYS A 77 -0.69 -11.45 -7.63
C LYS A 77 0.68 -11.38 -6.99
N ARG A 78 1.61 -12.19 -7.49
CA ARG A 78 3.03 -12.08 -7.16
C ARG A 78 3.65 -10.94 -7.95
N ALA A 79 4.50 -10.14 -7.32
CA ALA A 79 5.29 -9.13 -7.99
C ALA A 79 6.59 -8.87 -7.21
N ARG A 80 7.62 -8.44 -7.92
CA ARG A 80 8.80 -7.89 -7.26
C ARG A 80 8.41 -6.56 -6.64
N ILE A 81 8.60 -6.46 -5.32
CA ILE A 81 8.31 -5.23 -4.57
C ILE A 81 9.62 -4.67 -4.05
N VAL A 82 9.87 -3.41 -4.34
CA VAL A 82 10.97 -2.65 -3.75
C VAL A 82 10.34 -1.57 -2.88
N LEU A 83 10.72 -1.56 -1.62
CA LEU A 83 10.32 -0.56 -0.65
C LEU A 83 11.60 -0.06 0.02
N ASP A 84 12.05 1.10 -0.39
CA ASP A 84 13.23 1.77 0.12
C ASP A 84 12.79 3.00 0.93
N HIS A 85 13.16 3.03 2.19
CA HIS A 85 12.84 4.11 3.14
C HIS A 85 14.07 4.97 3.47
N THR A 86 15.03 5.06 2.56
CA THR A 86 16.14 5.99 2.72
C THR A 86 15.59 7.41 2.74
N ALA A 87 15.77 8.10 3.84
CA ALA A 87 15.22 9.43 4.06
C ALA A 87 15.60 10.41 2.92
N GLY A 88 14.58 10.99 2.29
CA GLY A 88 14.72 11.90 1.15
C GLY A 88 14.83 11.21 -0.22
N GLU A 89 14.86 9.88 -0.24
CA GLU A 89 14.95 9.08 -1.46
C GLU A 89 13.98 7.88 -1.43
N GLU A 90 12.91 7.99 -0.67
CA GLU A 90 11.94 6.90 -0.51
C GLU A 90 11.37 6.48 -1.85
N ARG A 91 11.36 5.18 -2.05
CA ARG A 91 10.92 4.58 -3.30
C ARG A 91 10.06 3.36 -3.06
N ILE A 92 8.91 3.36 -3.70
CA ILE A 92 8.03 2.19 -3.80
C ILE A 92 8.01 1.77 -5.27
N GLN A 93 8.22 0.49 -5.55
CA GLN A 93 8.09 -0.06 -6.88
C GLN A 93 7.46 -1.44 -6.82
N ILE A 94 6.41 -1.66 -7.58
CA ILE A 94 5.73 -2.95 -7.76
C ILE A 94 5.96 -3.40 -9.20
N GLY A 95 6.97 -4.22 -9.43
CA GLY A 95 7.38 -4.67 -10.75
C GLY A 95 7.61 -3.50 -11.72
N LYS A 96 7.00 -3.60 -12.91
CA LYS A 96 6.90 -2.51 -13.90
C LYS A 96 5.51 -1.87 -13.92
N ILE A 97 4.69 -2.19 -12.94
CA ILE A 97 3.25 -1.95 -12.95
C ILE A 97 2.90 -0.65 -12.21
N ALA A 98 3.46 -0.47 -11.03
CA ALA A 98 3.16 0.66 -10.18
C ALA A 98 4.41 1.15 -9.43
N GLY A 99 4.42 2.41 -9.06
CA GLY A 99 5.49 2.97 -8.26
C GLY A 99 5.16 4.35 -7.73
N ALA A 100 5.89 4.72 -6.69
CA ALA A 100 5.93 6.05 -6.13
C ALA A 100 7.39 6.39 -5.81
N GLU A 101 7.76 7.63 -6.04
CA GLU A 101 9.05 8.18 -5.65
C GLU A 101 8.79 9.44 -4.83
N THR A 102 9.33 9.49 -3.62
CA THR A 102 9.23 10.68 -2.78
C THR A 102 10.49 11.51 -2.90
N VAL A 103 10.35 12.82 -2.82
CA VAL A 103 11.45 13.76 -3.01
C VAL A 103 11.89 14.39 -1.72
N ARG A 104 11.05 14.42 -0.70
CA ARG A 104 11.37 14.99 0.62
C ARG A 104 10.25 14.79 1.62
N ASN A 105 10.62 14.74 2.89
CA ASN A 105 9.70 14.98 3.98
C ASN A 105 9.17 16.41 3.84
N VAL A 106 7.87 16.54 3.85
CA VAL A 106 7.23 17.85 3.89
C VAL A 106 7.02 18.20 5.35
N ASP A 107 7.77 19.17 5.85
CA ASP A 107 7.42 19.79 7.11
C ASP A 107 6.01 20.35 6.95
N PHE A 108 5.12 19.95 7.85
CA PHE A 108 3.70 20.26 7.77
C PHE A 108 3.50 21.76 8.02
N ASP A 109 3.54 22.55 6.98
CA ASP A 109 3.21 23.99 7.01
C ASP A 109 1.74 24.28 6.70
N GLY A 110 0.91 23.22 6.57
CA GLY A 110 -0.51 23.34 6.29
C GLY A 110 -0.88 23.50 4.81
N THR A 111 0.08 23.45 3.91
CA THR A 111 -0.19 23.67 2.48
C THR A 111 -0.46 22.39 1.69
N VAL A 112 -0.12 21.22 2.20
CA VAL A 112 -0.45 19.94 1.55
C VAL A 112 -1.72 19.38 2.17
N THR A 113 -2.83 19.69 1.58
CA THR A 113 -4.13 19.14 1.97
C THR A 113 -4.32 17.75 1.37
N CYS A 114 -4.12 16.73 2.17
CA CYS A 114 -4.58 15.37 1.87
C CYS A 114 -6.09 15.22 2.11
N GLY A 115 -6.92 16.16 1.76
CA GLY A 115 -8.39 16.06 1.86
C GLY A 115 -8.98 15.74 3.25
N ILE A 116 -8.16 15.42 4.24
CA ILE A 116 -8.55 15.11 5.61
C ILE A 116 -8.09 16.25 6.49
N THR A 117 -8.97 17.21 6.71
CA THR A 117 -8.70 18.35 7.60
C THR A 117 -8.58 17.91 9.04
N GLY A 118 -7.50 18.28 9.71
CA GLY A 118 -7.39 18.22 11.17
C GLY A 118 -6.82 16.94 11.76
N SER A 119 -6.20 16.08 10.99
CA SER A 119 -5.45 14.94 11.54
C SER A 119 -3.95 15.17 11.39
N ASP A 120 -3.21 15.01 12.48
CA ASP A 120 -1.77 14.84 12.42
C ASP A 120 -1.49 13.55 11.67
N HIS A 121 -0.89 13.64 10.50
CA HIS A 121 -0.42 12.50 9.73
C HIS A 121 1.10 12.41 9.89
N PRO A 122 1.60 11.65 10.86
CA PRO A 122 3.03 11.43 11.01
C PRO A 122 3.59 10.77 9.75
N GLY A 123 4.77 11.19 9.33
CA GLY A 123 5.43 10.61 8.15
C GLY A 123 4.83 11.05 6.81
N GLN A 124 4.22 12.23 6.74
CA GLN A 124 3.74 12.79 5.48
C GLN A 124 4.91 13.15 4.58
N GLU A 125 4.79 12.76 3.32
CA GLU A 125 5.80 12.94 2.28
C GLU A 125 5.16 13.45 0.99
N SER A 126 5.94 14.11 0.15
CA SER A 126 5.52 14.52 -1.19
C SER A 126 6.07 13.53 -2.22
N ALA A 127 5.20 12.83 -2.91
CA ALA A 127 5.57 11.96 -4.02
C ALA A 127 5.72 12.80 -5.29
N SER A 128 6.93 12.79 -5.89
CA SER A 128 7.19 13.46 -7.17
C SER A 128 6.44 12.79 -8.31
N ASN A 129 6.29 11.48 -8.23
CA ASN A 129 5.59 10.67 -9.20
C ASN A 129 4.88 9.51 -8.52
N LEU A 130 3.65 9.27 -8.87
CA LEU A 130 2.83 8.16 -8.40
C LEU A 130 2.06 7.59 -9.58
N TYR A 131 2.32 6.35 -9.95
CA TYR A 131 1.67 5.75 -11.12
C TYR A 131 1.23 4.30 -10.88
N CYS A 132 0.23 3.87 -11.63
CA CYS A 132 -0.15 2.48 -11.82
C CYS A 132 -0.61 2.25 -13.26
N LYS A 133 -0.16 1.16 -13.87
CA LYS A 133 -0.52 0.76 -15.24
C LYS A 133 -0.80 -0.73 -15.28
N HIS A 134 -1.95 -1.14 -14.76
CA HIS A 134 -2.33 -2.55 -14.68
C HIS A 134 -3.85 -2.75 -14.84
N GLY A 135 -4.25 -3.24 -16.01
CA GLY A 135 -5.67 -3.47 -16.31
C GLY A 135 -6.51 -2.19 -16.17
N PRO A 136 -7.55 -2.21 -15.34
CA PRO A 136 -8.36 -1.03 -15.08
C PRO A 136 -7.64 0.04 -14.23
N LEU A 137 -6.56 -0.34 -13.53
CA LEU A 137 -5.75 0.57 -12.76
C LEU A 137 -4.79 1.29 -13.70
N ASN A 138 -5.18 2.46 -14.19
CA ASN A 138 -4.37 3.25 -15.11
C ASN A 138 -4.42 4.72 -14.72
N TRP A 139 -3.42 5.14 -13.95
CA TRP A 139 -3.29 6.51 -13.48
C TRP A 139 -1.81 6.91 -13.33
N ASP A 140 -1.56 8.19 -13.44
CA ASP A 140 -0.24 8.82 -13.33
C ASP A 140 -0.43 10.21 -12.73
N TYR A 141 0.10 10.42 -11.53
CA TYR A 141 -0.03 11.66 -10.78
C TYR A 141 1.35 12.20 -10.41
N LYS A 142 1.46 13.51 -10.36
CA LYS A 142 2.66 14.21 -9.88
C LYS A 142 2.31 15.05 -8.66
N GLU A 143 3.30 15.21 -7.79
CA GLU A 143 3.19 16.08 -6.62
C GLU A 143 1.98 15.74 -5.75
N ARG A 144 1.87 14.47 -5.35
CA ARG A 144 0.83 13.99 -4.43
C ARG A 144 1.43 13.68 -3.07
N CYS A 145 0.61 13.74 -2.04
CA CYS A 145 1.02 13.34 -0.71
C CYS A 145 1.13 11.82 -0.60
N GLY A 146 2.08 11.37 0.18
CA GLY A 146 2.25 10.01 0.66
C GLY A 146 2.44 10.00 2.16
N PHE A 147 2.43 8.82 2.75
CA PHE A 147 2.65 8.64 4.19
C PHE A 147 3.52 7.42 4.39
N ALA A 148 4.52 7.54 5.26
CA ALA A 148 5.34 6.43 5.71
C ALA A 148 5.33 6.38 7.24
N THR A 149 4.98 5.23 7.81
CA THR A 149 4.94 5.03 9.26
C THR A 149 5.20 3.57 9.61
N GLU A 150 5.69 3.34 10.81
CA GLU A 150 5.72 2.01 11.39
C GLU A 150 4.30 1.57 11.77
N PHE A 151 4.03 0.29 11.67
CA PHE A 151 2.76 -0.28 12.06
C PHE A 151 2.95 -1.62 12.78
N ALA A 152 1.96 -2.01 13.56
CA ALA A 152 1.83 -3.35 14.11
C ALA A 152 0.43 -3.89 13.85
N TYR A 153 0.35 -5.12 13.38
CA TYR A 153 -0.90 -5.84 13.15
C TYR A 153 -0.91 -7.13 13.97
N PHE A 154 -1.99 -7.35 14.68
CA PHE A 154 -2.22 -8.56 15.48
C PHE A 154 -3.62 -9.09 15.14
N SER A 155 -3.71 -10.33 14.73
CA SER A 155 -4.96 -11.05 14.50
C SER A 155 -5.34 -11.94 15.68
#